data_364df2ab859bbc9b7810a862cbc6ee7b
#
_entry.id   364df2ab859bbc9b7810a862cbc6ee7b
#
_cell.length_a   1.000
_cell.length_b   1.000
_cell.length_c   1.000
_cell.angle_alpha   90.00
_cell.angle_beta   90.00
_cell.angle_gamma   90.00
#
_symmetry.space_group_name_H-M   'P 1'
#
loop_
_entity.id
_entity.type
_entity.pdbx_description
1 polymer ?
#
loop_
_entity_poly.entity_id
_entity_poly.type
_entity_poly.pdbx_seq_one_letter_code
_entity_poly.pdbx_strand_id
1 'polypeptide(L)'
;MRTSSVELPSASELRTMIRQESPRLARHQDYLDARPWLFAELKRIAHNAGIDTAVFDHYAVYNFDDTIAKLHRFIAQLADYLAQHVHHSEAATLYEVLAKGNPPRRSDVMLVFGSAENRRIATAVGLYHAGVAPKITIAGASPRWAVAYGKGTPMAEARRMAEYAQDHGVSARDTIIEDQSISIPDNVKRSIDCWEAMLWCPRRITLVTSEFNVRRAEMNMYKFAPWPVEIFTASPEPSPSLRVNTWITTDRGRRLILNEYAKIIIESTIDHLLAAEKGV
;
A
#
# COMPACT_ATOMS: atom_id res chain seq x y z
N MET A 1 -9.39 -5.19 27.24
CA MET A 1 -8.75 -5.44 25.92
C MET A 1 -8.79 -4.12 25.16
N ARG A 2 -7.65 -3.51 24.82
CA ARG A 2 -7.64 -2.30 23.98
C ARG A 2 -7.91 -2.75 22.56
N THR A 3 -9.06 -2.41 22.01
CA THR A 3 -9.33 -2.49 20.59
C THR A 3 -8.25 -1.68 19.88
N SER A 4 -7.34 -2.35 19.16
CA SER A 4 -6.32 -1.67 18.37
C SER A 4 -7.04 -0.94 17.25
N SER A 5 -7.23 0.37 17.43
CA SER A 5 -7.75 1.29 16.42
C SER A 5 -6.93 1.16 15.13
N VAL A 6 -7.62 1.30 14.02
CA VAL A 6 -6.99 1.52 12.70
C VAL A 6 -6.02 2.70 12.85
N GLU A 7 -4.73 2.51 12.55
CA GLU A 7 -3.77 3.61 12.50
C GLU A 7 -4.00 4.43 11.23
N LEU A 8 -5.02 5.29 11.26
CA LEU A 8 -5.27 6.26 10.21
C LEU A 8 -4.48 7.54 10.50
N PRO A 9 -4.02 8.26 9.47
CA PRO A 9 -3.34 9.53 9.66
C PRO A 9 -4.27 10.54 10.34
N SER A 10 -3.70 11.39 11.19
CA SER A 10 -4.42 12.52 11.76
C SER A 10 -4.78 13.56 10.70
N ALA A 11 -5.73 14.44 11.00
CA ALA A 11 -6.08 15.55 10.10
C ALA A 11 -4.86 16.45 9.76
N SER A 12 -3.95 16.63 10.71
CA SER A 12 -2.70 17.39 10.51
C SER A 12 -1.77 16.67 9.52
N GLU A 13 -1.61 15.35 9.64
CA GLU A 13 -0.82 14.56 8.71
C GLU A 13 -1.43 14.56 7.31
N LEU A 14 -2.76 14.45 7.18
CA LEU A 14 -3.46 14.54 5.90
C LEU A 14 -3.25 15.89 5.23
N ARG A 15 -3.39 17.01 5.95
CA ARG A 15 -3.11 18.34 5.39
C ARG A 15 -1.67 18.49 4.92
N THR A 16 -0.71 17.90 5.64
CA THR A 16 0.69 17.89 5.26
C THR A 16 0.92 17.07 3.99
N MET A 17 0.31 15.88 3.90
CA MET A 17 0.34 15.03 2.71
C MET A 17 -0.23 15.75 1.49
N ILE A 18 -1.39 16.41 1.63
CA ILE A 18 -2.00 17.20 0.55
C ILE A 18 -1.02 18.25 0.02
N ARG A 19 -0.41 19.04 0.88
CA ARG A 19 0.54 20.10 0.48
C ARG A 19 1.77 19.54 -0.24
N GLN A 20 2.27 18.38 0.18
CA GLN A 20 3.45 17.74 -0.41
C GLN A 20 3.17 17.07 -1.76
N GLU A 21 1.93 16.66 -2.01
CA GLU A 21 1.55 15.88 -3.20
C GLU A 21 1.03 16.72 -4.36
N SER A 22 0.64 17.97 -4.07
CA SER A 22 0.00 18.89 -5.01
C SER A 22 0.64 19.01 -6.42
N PRO A 23 1.96 18.98 -6.62
CA PRO A 23 2.55 19.17 -7.96
C PRO A 23 2.47 17.95 -8.89
N ARG A 24 2.30 16.73 -8.36
CA ARG A 24 2.45 15.46 -9.12
C ARG A 24 1.15 14.87 -9.65
N LEU A 25 0.00 15.27 -9.13
CA LEU A 25 -1.31 14.66 -9.39
C LEU A 25 -1.89 14.92 -10.78
N ALA A 26 -1.48 15.98 -11.46
CA ALA A 26 -2.09 16.41 -12.73
C ALA A 26 -1.88 15.45 -13.92
N ARG A 27 -1.10 14.39 -13.78
CA ARG A 27 -0.70 13.50 -14.89
C ARG A 27 -1.44 12.18 -14.98
N HIS A 28 -2.28 11.82 -13.99
CA HIS A 28 -2.89 10.48 -13.88
C HIS A 28 -4.40 10.53 -13.65
N GLN A 29 -5.10 11.52 -14.22
CA GLN A 29 -6.55 11.66 -14.08
C GLN A 29 -7.29 10.39 -14.49
N ASP A 30 -6.90 9.76 -15.61
CA ASP A 30 -7.52 8.52 -16.10
C ASP A 30 -7.47 7.38 -15.08
N TYR A 31 -6.44 7.35 -14.22
CA TYR A 31 -6.33 6.34 -13.18
C TYR A 31 -7.22 6.65 -11.98
N LEU A 32 -7.43 7.92 -11.66
CA LEU A 32 -8.34 8.37 -10.60
C LEU A 32 -9.79 8.03 -10.97
N ASP A 33 -10.16 8.18 -12.23
CA ASP A 33 -11.51 7.93 -12.74
C ASP A 33 -11.85 6.44 -12.81
N ALA A 34 -10.87 5.55 -12.86
CA ALA A 34 -11.07 4.10 -12.90
C ALA A 34 -11.35 3.44 -11.53
N ARG A 35 -11.36 4.20 -10.43
CA ARG A 35 -11.48 3.67 -9.05
C ARG A 35 -12.88 3.29 -8.54
N PRO A 36 -14.01 3.69 -9.11
CA PRO A 36 -15.32 3.34 -8.56
C PRO A 36 -15.53 1.85 -8.33
N TRP A 37 -14.92 1.01 -9.19
CA TRP A 37 -15.00 -0.45 -9.07
C TRP A 37 -14.29 -1.01 -7.82
N LEU A 38 -13.25 -0.33 -7.35
CA LEU A 38 -12.45 -0.78 -6.19
C LEU A 38 -13.29 -0.86 -4.91
N PHE A 39 -14.26 0.03 -4.78
CA PHE A 39 -15.11 0.09 -3.60
C PHE A 39 -16.49 -0.53 -3.83
N ALA A 40 -16.81 -0.98 -5.04
CA ALA A 40 -18.16 -1.47 -5.37
C ALA A 40 -18.59 -2.62 -4.45
N GLU A 41 -17.70 -3.61 -4.26
CA GLU A 41 -17.99 -4.75 -3.40
C GLU A 41 -18.07 -4.35 -1.92
N LEU A 42 -17.17 -3.48 -1.47
CA LEU A 42 -17.18 -2.97 -0.10
C LEU A 42 -18.48 -2.20 0.20
N LYS A 43 -18.94 -1.35 -0.72
CA LYS A 43 -20.22 -0.63 -0.65
C LYS A 43 -21.40 -1.59 -0.64
N ARG A 44 -21.39 -2.61 -1.49
CA ARG A 44 -22.45 -3.62 -1.56
C ARG A 44 -22.60 -4.38 -0.24
N ILE A 45 -21.49 -4.84 0.34
CA ILE A 45 -21.52 -5.55 1.63
C ILE A 45 -22.01 -4.61 2.74
N ALA A 46 -21.49 -3.38 2.80
CA ALA A 46 -21.90 -2.39 3.79
C ALA A 46 -23.39 -2.06 3.69
N HIS A 47 -23.91 -1.88 2.46
CA HIS A 47 -25.34 -1.65 2.22
C HIS A 47 -26.20 -2.81 2.72
N ASN A 48 -25.82 -4.05 2.41
CA ASN A 48 -26.52 -5.25 2.87
C ASN A 48 -26.49 -5.40 4.41
N ALA A 49 -25.45 -4.89 5.03
CA ALA A 49 -25.29 -4.84 6.47
C ALA A 49 -26.03 -3.67 7.15
N GLY A 50 -26.67 -2.78 6.39
CA GLY A 50 -27.28 -1.54 6.91
C GLY A 50 -26.25 -0.54 7.44
N ILE A 51 -25.00 -0.61 6.99
CA ILE A 51 -23.92 0.30 7.36
C ILE A 51 -23.95 1.52 6.45
N ASP A 52 -23.85 2.72 7.02
CA ASP A 52 -23.82 3.98 6.29
C ASP A 52 -22.59 4.05 5.37
N THR A 53 -22.84 4.24 4.08
CA THR A 53 -21.82 4.36 3.04
C THR A 53 -21.50 5.79 2.63
N ALA A 54 -22.03 6.79 3.33
CA ALA A 54 -21.78 8.21 3.04
C ALA A 54 -20.29 8.60 3.08
N VAL A 55 -19.45 7.80 3.75
CA VAL A 55 -17.99 7.95 3.75
C VAL A 55 -17.38 7.88 2.33
N PHE A 56 -18.09 7.29 1.35
CA PHE A 56 -17.64 7.21 -0.04
C PHE A 56 -18.16 8.33 -0.94
N ASP A 57 -19.24 9.02 -0.54
CA ASP A 57 -19.99 9.88 -1.45
C ASP A 57 -19.74 11.37 -1.21
N HIS A 58 -19.37 11.75 0.01
CA HIS A 58 -19.17 13.13 0.39
C HIS A 58 -17.97 13.30 1.32
N TYR A 59 -16.83 13.62 0.73
CA TYR A 59 -15.69 14.08 1.49
C TYR A 59 -15.85 15.61 1.69
N ALA A 60 -16.23 16.00 2.90
CA ALA A 60 -16.17 17.40 3.25
C ALA A 60 -14.70 17.84 3.27
N VAL A 61 -14.26 18.52 2.21
CA VAL A 61 -12.91 19.03 1.97
C VAL A 61 -12.31 19.74 3.20
N TYR A 62 -13.17 20.28 4.06
CA TYR A 62 -12.79 21.15 5.16
C TYR A 62 -12.90 20.51 6.54
N ASN A 63 -13.44 19.29 6.68
CA ASN A 63 -13.64 18.64 7.97
C ASN A 63 -13.02 17.22 7.99
N PHE A 64 -11.70 17.16 7.97
CA PHE A 64 -10.94 15.90 8.00
C PHE A 64 -11.21 15.08 9.28
N ASP A 65 -11.39 15.74 10.43
CA ASP A 65 -11.62 15.06 11.70
C ASP A 65 -12.95 14.28 11.68
N ASP A 66 -14.00 14.87 11.11
CA ASP A 66 -15.29 14.22 10.91
C ASP A 66 -15.19 13.07 9.89
N THR A 67 -14.48 13.27 8.80
CA THR A 67 -14.25 12.22 7.78
C THR A 67 -13.49 11.03 8.35
N ILE A 68 -12.45 11.27 9.12
CA ILE A 68 -11.68 10.21 9.81
C ILE A 68 -12.56 9.50 10.84
N ALA A 69 -13.34 10.21 11.62
CA ALA A 69 -14.24 9.62 12.59
C ALA A 69 -15.32 8.74 11.94
N LYS A 70 -15.88 9.17 10.81
CA LYS A 70 -16.81 8.38 9.99
C LYS A 70 -16.17 7.12 9.44
N LEU A 71 -14.94 7.23 8.92
CA LEU A 71 -14.20 6.11 8.38
C LEU A 71 -13.86 5.07 9.47
N HIS A 72 -13.44 5.51 10.66
CA HIS A 72 -13.22 4.62 11.79
C HIS A 72 -14.50 3.86 12.18
N ARG A 73 -15.63 4.55 12.23
CA ARG A 73 -16.94 3.96 12.54
C ARG A 73 -17.33 2.93 11.48
N PHE A 74 -17.21 3.29 10.20
CA PHE A 74 -17.47 2.41 9.07
C PHE A 74 -16.66 1.12 9.13
N ILE A 75 -15.34 1.24 9.32
CA ILE A 75 -14.44 0.07 9.39
C ILE A 75 -14.76 -0.82 10.60
N ALA A 76 -15.07 -0.23 11.76
CA ALA A 76 -15.44 -0.99 12.95
C ALA A 76 -16.76 -1.76 12.74
N GLN A 77 -17.79 -1.10 12.24
CA GLN A 77 -19.09 -1.74 11.96
C GLN A 77 -18.96 -2.85 10.90
N LEU A 78 -18.18 -2.61 9.86
CA LEU A 78 -17.93 -3.61 8.82
C LEU A 78 -17.15 -4.81 9.38
N ALA A 79 -16.14 -4.59 10.23
CA ALA A 79 -15.38 -5.66 10.86
C ALA A 79 -16.28 -6.52 11.78
N ASP A 80 -17.15 -5.89 12.56
CA ASP A 80 -18.11 -6.58 13.44
C ASP A 80 -19.13 -7.39 12.62
N TYR A 81 -19.68 -6.80 11.55
CA TYR A 81 -20.59 -7.50 10.65
C TYR A 81 -19.92 -8.72 10.01
N LEU A 82 -18.75 -8.55 9.43
CA LEU A 82 -17.99 -9.64 8.81
C LEU A 82 -17.59 -10.73 9.81
N ALA A 83 -17.32 -10.38 11.08
CA ALA A 83 -17.02 -11.36 12.12
C ALA A 83 -18.22 -12.24 12.48
N GLN A 84 -19.44 -11.70 12.39
CA GLN A 84 -20.68 -12.38 12.78
C GLN A 84 -21.36 -13.12 11.63
N HIS A 85 -21.20 -12.62 10.40
CA HIS A 85 -21.92 -13.05 9.21
C HIS A 85 -20.94 -13.50 8.11
N VAL A 86 -19.97 -14.34 8.47
CA VAL A 86 -18.90 -14.76 7.55
C VAL A 86 -19.47 -15.45 6.32
N HIS A 87 -19.61 -14.71 5.25
CA HIS A 87 -19.74 -15.27 3.92
C HIS A 87 -18.33 -15.36 3.31
N HIS A 88 -17.74 -16.57 3.31
CA HIS A 88 -16.38 -16.78 2.79
C HIS A 88 -16.19 -16.26 1.36
N SER A 89 -17.23 -16.30 0.52
CA SER A 89 -17.18 -15.76 -0.84
C SER A 89 -17.01 -14.25 -0.89
N GLU A 90 -17.72 -13.51 -0.04
CA GLU A 90 -17.59 -12.04 0.03
C GLU A 90 -16.21 -11.62 0.57
N ALA A 91 -15.73 -12.33 1.60
CA ALA A 91 -14.40 -12.11 2.12
C ALA A 91 -13.31 -12.40 1.08
N ALA A 92 -13.46 -13.46 0.30
CA ALA A 92 -12.56 -13.78 -0.80
C ALA A 92 -12.55 -12.66 -1.86
N THR A 93 -13.72 -12.19 -2.28
CA THR A 93 -13.84 -11.09 -3.25
C THR A 93 -13.15 -9.81 -2.76
N LEU A 94 -13.35 -9.42 -1.49
CA LEU A 94 -12.65 -8.27 -0.92
C LEU A 94 -11.12 -8.46 -0.96
N TYR A 95 -10.63 -9.63 -0.60
CA TYR A 95 -9.20 -9.90 -0.64
C TYR A 95 -8.64 -9.84 -2.07
N GLU A 96 -9.32 -10.46 -3.02
CA GLU A 96 -8.92 -10.51 -4.43
C GLU A 96 -8.83 -9.14 -5.07
N VAL A 97 -9.74 -8.22 -4.72
CA VAL A 97 -9.66 -6.82 -5.16
C VAL A 97 -8.36 -6.16 -4.76
N LEU A 98 -7.87 -6.40 -3.54
CA LEU A 98 -6.60 -5.87 -3.06
C LEU A 98 -5.37 -6.58 -3.66
N ALA A 99 -5.49 -7.90 -3.87
CA ALA A 99 -4.40 -8.76 -4.33
C ALA A 99 -4.22 -8.77 -5.85
N LYS A 100 -5.20 -8.26 -6.60
CA LYS A 100 -5.19 -8.29 -8.06
C LYS A 100 -4.07 -7.41 -8.62
N GLY A 101 -3.13 -8.04 -9.31
CA GLY A 101 -2.03 -7.39 -10.03
C GLY A 101 -1.60 -8.21 -11.24
N ASN A 102 -0.68 -7.68 -12.03
CA ASN A 102 -0.12 -8.37 -13.18
C ASN A 102 1.04 -9.26 -12.73
N PRO A 103 1.12 -10.53 -13.14
CA PRO A 103 2.21 -11.42 -12.75
C PRO A 103 3.58 -10.87 -13.23
N PRO A 104 4.68 -11.21 -12.53
CA PRO A 104 6.00 -10.71 -12.87
C PRO A 104 6.41 -11.07 -14.31
N ARG A 105 7.01 -10.11 -15.00
CA ARG A 105 7.63 -10.27 -16.31
C ARG A 105 8.98 -9.57 -16.30
N ARG A 106 9.76 -9.72 -17.37
CA ARG A 106 11.03 -9.01 -17.51
C ARG A 106 10.84 -7.52 -17.31
N SER A 107 11.54 -6.97 -16.33
CA SER A 107 11.43 -5.59 -15.84
C SER A 107 12.79 -4.92 -15.81
N ASP A 108 12.82 -3.60 -15.74
CA ASP A 108 14.03 -2.81 -15.57
C ASP A 108 14.52 -2.87 -14.11
N VAL A 109 13.57 -2.91 -13.16
CA VAL A 109 13.82 -2.92 -11.73
C VAL A 109 12.72 -3.65 -10.96
N MET A 110 13.06 -4.25 -9.84
CA MET A 110 12.12 -4.64 -8.79
C MET A 110 12.15 -3.59 -7.68
N LEU A 111 10.98 -3.11 -7.25
CA LEU A 111 10.82 -2.30 -6.03
C LEU A 111 10.28 -3.19 -4.92
N VAL A 112 11.10 -3.41 -3.90
CA VAL A 112 10.77 -4.22 -2.72
C VAL A 112 10.37 -3.31 -1.58
N PHE A 113 9.14 -3.44 -1.12
CA PHE A 113 8.61 -2.66 0.00
C PHE A 113 9.11 -3.20 1.33
N GLY A 114 9.46 -2.31 2.25
CA GLY A 114 9.96 -2.65 3.59
C GLY A 114 9.07 -3.62 4.35
N SER A 115 9.70 -4.48 5.13
CA SER A 115 9.02 -5.49 5.95
C SER A 115 9.92 -5.92 7.10
N ALA A 116 9.33 -6.18 8.26
CA ALA A 116 10.02 -6.78 9.39
C ALA A 116 10.51 -8.23 9.12
N GLU A 117 9.94 -8.90 8.12
CA GLU A 117 10.28 -10.27 7.72
C GLU A 117 11.01 -10.28 6.38
N ASN A 118 11.84 -11.30 6.14
CA ASN A 118 12.61 -11.43 4.90
C ASN A 118 11.81 -12.00 3.71
N ARG A 119 10.52 -12.31 3.86
CA ARG A 119 9.73 -12.96 2.81
C ARG A 119 9.71 -12.18 1.49
N ARG A 120 9.53 -10.85 1.55
CA ARG A 120 9.50 -10.00 0.36
C ARG A 120 10.84 -9.99 -0.35
N ILE A 121 11.93 -9.80 0.39
CA ILE A 121 13.26 -9.80 -0.21
C ILE A 121 13.66 -11.18 -0.71
N ALA A 122 13.29 -12.26 -0.04
CA ALA A 122 13.51 -13.62 -0.52
C ALA A 122 12.81 -13.88 -1.86
N THR A 123 11.56 -13.38 -2.02
CA THR A 123 10.85 -13.41 -3.30
C THR A 123 11.60 -12.65 -4.39
N ALA A 124 12.07 -11.43 -4.08
CA ALA A 124 12.83 -10.62 -5.02
C ALA A 124 14.17 -11.26 -5.41
N VAL A 125 14.89 -11.88 -4.47
CA VAL A 125 16.13 -12.63 -4.73
C VAL A 125 15.87 -13.79 -5.70
N GLY A 126 14.80 -14.57 -5.48
CA GLY A 126 14.41 -15.63 -6.40
C GLY A 126 14.12 -15.10 -7.82
N LEU A 127 13.41 -14.00 -7.94
CA LEU A 127 13.11 -13.34 -9.22
C LEU A 127 14.37 -12.74 -9.87
N TYR A 128 15.31 -12.21 -9.09
CA TYR A 128 16.60 -11.71 -9.59
C TYR A 128 17.40 -12.85 -10.23
N HIS A 129 17.54 -13.98 -9.55
CA HIS A 129 18.23 -15.15 -10.10
C HIS A 129 17.51 -15.77 -11.31
N ALA A 130 16.19 -15.62 -11.38
CA ALA A 130 15.41 -15.99 -12.57
C ALA A 130 15.53 -14.98 -13.72
N GLY A 131 16.30 -13.89 -13.56
CA GLY A 131 16.51 -12.88 -14.59
C GLY A 131 15.33 -11.96 -14.88
N VAL A 132 14.39 -11.84 -13.92
CA VAL A 132 13.20 -10.98 -14.06
C VAL A 132 13.61 -9.50 -14.13
N ALA A 133 14.56 -9.07 -13.30
CA ALA A 133 15.11 -7.72 -13.38
C ALA A 133 16.60 -7.68 -12.97
N PRO A 134 17.40 -6.81 -13.60
CA PRO A 134 18.83 -6.70 -13.30
C PRO A 134 19.13 -5.89 -12.03
N LYS A 135 18.15 -5.17 -11.48
CA LYS A 135 18.32 -4.33 -10.30
C LYS A 135 17.16 -4.46 -9.33
N ILE A 136 17.48 -4.28 -8.04
CA ILE A 136 16.52 -4.30 -6.93
C ILE A 136 16.64 -2.96 -6.18
N THR A 137 15.55 -2.20 -6.11
CA THR A 137 15.38 -1.10 -5.17
C THR A 137 14.69 -1.64 -3.94
N ILE A 138 15.25 -1.40 -2.75
CA ILE A 138 14.68 -1.83 -1.47
C ILE A 138 14.34 -0.57 -0.68
N ALA A 139 13.07 -0.38 -0.34
CA ALA A 139 12.58 0.81 0.34
C ALA A 139 12.01 0.47 1.72
N GLY A 140 12.36 1.26 2.74
CA GLY A 140 11.80 1.13 4.09
C GLY A 140 12.76 1.56 5.19
N ALA A 141 12.31 2.52 6.01
CA ALA A 141 13.00 3.01 7.20
C ALA A 141 12.90 2.02 8.38
N SER A 142 13.42 2.44 9.51
CA SER A 142 13.21 1.76 10.78
C SER A 142 11.73 1.79 11.16
N PRO A 143 11.15 0.66 11.63
CA PRO A 143 9.74 0.60 11.97
C PRO A 143 9.40 1.58 13.11
N ARG A 144 8.46 2.49 12.89
CA ARG A 144 8.04 3.50 13.90
C ARG A 144 7.64 2.89 15.24
N TRP A 145 6.99 1.73 15.22
CA TRP A 145 6.59 1.04 16.44
C TRP A 145 7.77 0.62 17.31
N ALA A 146 8.91 0.26 16.72
CA ALA A 146 10.09 -0.13 17.48
C ALA A 146 10.68 1.06 18.26
N VAL A 147 10.69 2.22 17.64
CA VAL A 147 11.10 3.49 18.28
C VAL A 147 10.09 3.87 19.37
N ALA A 148 8.79 3.80 19.08
CA ALA A 148 7.72 4.14 20.03
C ALA A 148 7.69 3.26 21.28
N TYR A 149 8.14 1.99 21.18
CA TYR A 149 8.24 1.07 22.31
C TYR A 149 9.61 1.06 23.00
N GLY A 150 10.47 2.05 22.72
CA GLY A 150 11.77 2.18 23.39
C GLY A 150 12.77 1.07 23.07
N LYS A 151 12.58 0.35 21.96
CA LYS A 151 13.48 -0.74 21.52
C LYS A 151 14.73 -0.26 20.79
N GLY A 152 15.09 1.02 20.97
CA GLY A 152 16.19 1.67 20.28
C GLY A 152 15.81 2.07 18.84
N THR A 153 16.80 2.51 18.07
CA THR A 153 16.66 2.76 16.63
C THR A 153 17.13 1.50 15.89
N PRO A 154 16.22 0.57 15.56
CA PRO A 154 16.63 -0.62 14.84
C PRO A 154 17.15 -0.24 13.46
N MET A 155 17.99 -1.07 12.88
CA MET A 155 18.41 -0.94 11.48
C MET A 155 17.20 -0.78 10.58
N ALA A 156 17.29 0.11 9.61
CA ALA A 156 16.23 0.31 8.62
C ALA A 156 15.90 -1.02 7.91
N GLU A 157 14.61 -1.25 7.64
CA GLU A 157 14.17 -2.47 6.98
C GLU A 157 14.88 -2.69 5.65
N ALA A 158 15.06 -1.61 4.88
CA ALA A 158 15.76 -1.65 3.59
C ALA A 158 17.20 -2.13 3.73
N ARG A 159 17.94 -1.68 4.75
CA ARG A 159 19.35 -2.09 4.98
C ARG A 159 19.43 -3.56 5.36
N ARG A 160 18.60 -4.01 6.31
CA ARG A 160 18.53 -5.42 6.72
C ARG A 160 18.17 -6.34 5.57
N MET A 161 17.22 -5.91 4.73
CA MET A 161 16.81 -6.67 3.55
C MET A 161 17.91 -6.67 2.47
N ALA A 162 18.68 -5.60 2.34
CA ALA A 162 19.83 -5.54 1.42
C ALA A 162 20.95 -6.51 1.86
N GLU A 163 21.25 -6.57 3.16
CA GLU A 163 22.20 -7.56 3.71
C GLU A 163 21.71 -8.98 3.36
N TYR A 164 20.44 -9.29 3.61
CA TYR A 164 19.86 -10.59 3.22
C TYR A 164 20.05 -10.88 1.73
N ALA A 165 19.78 -9.91 0.85
CA ALA A 165 19.92 -10.10 -0.59
C ALA A 165 21.38 -10.38 -0.99
N GLN A 166 22.33 -9.66 -0.40
CA GLN A 166 23.77 -9.87 -0.65
C GLN A 166 24.25 -11.24 -0.16
N ASP A 167 23.83 -11.67 1.02
CA ASP A 167 24.12 -13.01 1.58
C ASP A 167 23.57 -14.14 0.67
N HIS A 168 22.55 -13.80 -0.15
CA HIS A 168 21.94 -14.75 -1.11
C HIS A 168 22.33 -14.48 -2.57
N GLY A 169 23.49 -13.84 -2.78
CA GLY A 169 24.12 -13.74 -4.10
C GLY A 169 23.65 -12.58 -4.99
N VAL A 170 22.87 -11.64 -4.46
CA VAL A 170 22.59 -10.39 -5.19
C VAL A 170 23.78 -9.44 -5.04
N SER A 171 24.29 -8.93 -6.15
CA SER A 171 25.41 -8.00 -6.13
C SER A 171 25.01 -6.66 -5.47
N ALA A 172 25.87 -6.13 -4.61
CA ALA A 172 25.68 -4.80 -4.01
C ALA A 172 25.49 -3.70 -5.07
N ARG A 173 26.16 -3.79 -6.22
CA ARG A 173 26.03 -2.83 -7.33
C ARG A 173 24.65 -2.90 -8.02
N ASP A 174 23.90 -3.98 -7.82
CA ASP A 174 22.58 -4.19 -8.38
C ASP A 174 21.47 -3.86 -7.38
N THR A 175 21.85 -3.42 -6.15
CA THR A 175 20.96 -3.06 -5.07
C THR A 175 20.95 -1.54 -4.87
N ILE A 176 19.76 -0.94 -4.86
CA ILE A 176 19.52 0.47 -4.52
C ILE A 176 18.78 0.48 -3.18
N ILE A 177 19.31 1.21 -2.20
CA ILE A 177 18.74 1.25 -0.84
C ILE A 177 18.11 2.62 -0.60
N GLU A 178 16.82 2.61 -0.24
CA GLU A 178 16.06 3.75 0.24
C GLU A 178 15.63 3.46 1.69
N ASP A 179 16.23 4.10 2.67
CA ASP A 179 16.09 3.77 4.09
C ASP A 179 15.34 4.82 4.94
N GLN A 180 14.64 5.74 4.28
CA GLN A 180 13.92 6.84 4.95
C GLN A 180 12.40 6.73 4.88
N SER A 181 11.86 5.93 3.97
CA SER A 181 10.42 5.82 3.73
C SER A 181 9.69 5.06 4.85
N ILE A 182 8.51 5.54 5.21
CA ILE A 182 7.73 5.04 6.36
C ILE A 182 6.32 4.54 6.00
N SER A 183 5.94 4.62 4.73
CA SER A 183 4.63 4.21 4.22
C SER A 183 4.73 3.76 2.77
N ILE A 184 3.69 3.08 2.23
CA ILE A 184 3.67 2.67 0.82
C ILE A 184 3.81 3.86 -0.14
N PRO A 185 3.05 4.98 0.00
CA PRO A 185 3.26 6.16 -0.83
C PRO A 185 4.70 6.69 -0.73
N ASP A 186 5.26 6.74 0.47
CA ASP A 186 6.59 7.25 0.71
C ASP A 186 7.68 6.34 0.11
N ASN A 187 7.52 5.01 0.23
CA ASN A 187 8.40 4.05 -0.43
C ASN A 187 8.47 4.30 -1.94
N VAL A 188 7.32 4.53 -2.59
CA VAL A 188 7.25 4.79 -4.02
C VAL A 188 7.90 6.12 -4.38
N LYS A 189 7.52 7.21 -3.70
CA LYS A 189 8.04 8.56 -3.97
C LYS A 189 9.55 8.61 -3.84
N ARG A 190 10.08 8.13 -2.71
CA ARG A 190 11.53 8.16 -2.45
C ARG A 190 12.32 7.22 -3.36
N SER A 191 11.75 6.08 -3.76
CA SER A 191 12.39 5.23 -4.77
C SER A 191 12.48 5.94 -6.12
N ILE A 192 11.44 6.66 -6.53
CA ILE A 192 11.46 7.49 -7.73
C ILE A 192 12.52 8.59 -7.59
N ASP A 193 12.59 9.29 -6.45
CA ASP A 193 13.61 10.31 -6.19
C ASP A 193 15.04 9.71 -6.31
N CYS A 194 15.27 8.48 -5.81
CA CYS A 194 16.54 7.77 -5.99
C CYS A 194 16.84 7.51 -7.47
N TRP A 195 15.86 7.07 -8.26
CA TRP A 195 16.03 6.81 -9.68
C TRP A 195 16.29 8.10 -10.47
N GLU A 196 15.57 9.18 -10.17
CA GLU A 196 15.79 10.50 -10.77
C GLU A 196 17.19 11.04 -10.46
N ALA A 197 17.66 10.89 -9.21
CA ALA A 197 19.02 11.28 -8.83
C ALA A 197 20.11 10.49 -9.58
N MET A 198 19.80 9.28 -10.01
CA MET A 198 20.67 8.44 -10.86
C MET A 198 20.50 8.74 -12.35
N LEU A 199 19.69 9.71 -12.75
CA LEU A 199 19.31 10.01 -14.13
C LEU A 199 18.70 8.78 -14.86
N TRP A 200 17.94 7.98 -14.12
CA TRP A 200 17.38 6.72 -14.59
C TRP A 200 15.86 6.71 -14.48
N CYS A 201 15.18 6.36 -15.57
CA CYS A 201 13.72 6.33 -15.67
C CYS A 201 13.24 4.91 -16.02
N PRO A 202 13.18 3.98 -15.07
CA PRO A 202 12.72 2.62 -15.34
C PRO A 202 11.24 2.63 -15.77
N ARG A 203 10.95 1.97 -16.89
CA ARG A 203 9.59 1.93 -17.46
C ARG A 203 8.83 0.65 -17.11
N ARG A 204 9.54 -0.44 -16.87
CA ARG A 204 8.97 -1.74 -16.50
C ARG A 204 9.40 -2.04 -15.09
N ILE A 205 8.44 -2.05 -14.17
CA ILE A 205 8.70 -2.13 -12.73
C ILE A 205 7.93 -3.32 -12.16
N THR A 206 8.63 -4.22 -11.45
CA THR A 206 7.97 -5.25 -10.65
C THR A 206 7.92 -4.81 -9.20
N LEU A 207 6.73 -4.62 -8.64
CA LEU A 207 6.49 -4.30 -7.24
C LEU A 207 6.46 -5.58 -6.41
N VAL A 208 7.30 -5.69 -5.39
CA VAL A 208 7.37 -6.86 -4.51
C VAL A 208 6.85 -6.48 -3.13
N THR A 209 5.62 -6.89 -2.83
CA THR A 209 4.93 -6.54 -1.57
C THR A 209 4.02 -7.69 -1.11
N SER A 210 3.32 -7.55 0.03
CA SER A 210 2.29 -8.52 0.44
C SER A 210 1.09 -8.43 -0.49
N GLU A 211 0.41 -9.56 -0.76
CA GLU A 211 -0.73 -9.63 -1.69
C GLU A 211 -1.77 -8.53 -1.43
N PHE A 212 -2.19 -8.36 -0.19
CA PHE A 212 -3.21 -7.35 0.16
C PHE A 212 -2.73 -5.90 0.03
N ASN A 213 -1.44 -5.66 -0.19
CA ASN A 213 -0.87 -4.34 -0.44
C ASN A 213 -0.67 -4.05 -1.94
N VAL A 214 -0.83 -5.05 -2.81
CA VAL A 214 -0.55 -4.96 -4.25
C VAL A 214 -1.29 -3.78 -4.87
N ARG A 215 -2.59 -3.71 -4.68
CA ARG A 215 -3.42 -2.66 -5.27
C ARG A 215 -2.97 -1.26 -4.85
N ARG A 216 -2.70 -1.05 -3.57
CA ARG A 216 -2.25 0.25 -3.08
C ARG A 216 -0.85 0.63 -3.57
N ALA A 217 0.05 -0.35 -3.66
CA ALA A 217 1.39 -0.13 -4.20
C ALA A 217 1.33 0.26 -5.70
N GLU A 218 0.51 -0.43 -6.49
CA GLU A 218 0.28 -0.13 -7.90
C GLU A 218 -0.33 1.26 -8.09
N MET A 219 -1.37 1.59 -7.32
CA MET A 219 -2.00 2.92 -7.34
C MET A 219 -1.00 4.03 -7.08
N ASN A 220 -0.15 3.87 -6.08
CA ASN A 220 0.84 4.88 -5.74
C ASN A 220 1.94 4.97 -6.81
N MET A 221 2.34 3.86 -7.42
CA MET A 221 3.32 3.92 -8.52
C MET A 221 2.75 4.69 -9.71
N TYR A 222 1.52 4.43 -10.15
CA TYR A 222 0.88 5.20 -11.21
C TYR A 222 0.70 6.68 -10.85
N LYS A 223 0.38 6.97 -9.59
CA LYS A 223 0.18 8.33 -9.09
C LYS A 223 1.48 9.15 -9.13
N PHE A 224 2.61 8.58 -8.73
CA PHE A 224 3.83 9.34 -8.50
C PHE A 224 4.86 9.23 -9.61
N ALA A 225 4.82 8.21 -10.48
CA ALA A 225 5.76 8.08 -11.58
C ALA A 225 5.62 9.28 -12.56
N PRO A 226 6.68 10.09 -12.77
CA PRO A 226 6.61 11.23 -13.66
C PRO A 226 6.78 10.86 -15.14
N TRP A 227 6.94 9.57 -15.44
CA TRP A 227 7.02 8.99 -16.78
C TRP A 227 6.08 7.79 -16.90
N PRO A 228 5.73 7.36 -18.13
CA PRO A 228 4.92 6.16 -18.34
C PRO A 228 5.59 4.92 -17.79
N VAL A 229 4.83 4.12 -17.03
CA VAL A 229 5.30 2.87 -16.42
C VAL A 229 4.37 1.70 -16.75
N GLU A 230 4.95 0.53 -16.96
CA GLU A 230 4.26 -0.77 -17.00
C GLU A 230 4.56 -1.49 -15.68
N ILE A 231 3.52 -1.88 -14.95
CA ILE A 231 3.66 -2.42 -13.60
C ILE A 231 3.32 -3.91 -13.59
N PHE A 232 4.20 -4.67 -12.97
CA PHE A 232 4.02 -6.06 -12.58
C PHE A 232 4.10 -6.19 -11.06
N THR A 233 3.59 -7.28 -10.52
CA THR A 233 3.54 -7.49 -9.07
C THR A 233 3.99 -8.89 -8.72
N ALA A 234 4.66 -9.02 -7.59
CA ALA A 234 5.00 -10.28 -6.97
C ALA A 234 4.76 -10.21 -5.46
N SER A 235 4.31 -11.29 -4.89
CA SER A 235 4.05 -11.39 -3.46
C SER A 235 4.63 -12.68 -2.91
N PRO A 236 5.21 -12.66 -1.69
CA PRO A 236 5.54 -13.88 -0.98
C PRO A 236 4.26 -14.62 -0.60
N GLU A 237 4.36 -15.92 -0.39
CA GLU A 237 3.27 -16.71 0.21
C GLU A 237 2.75 -16.02 1.49
N PRO A 238 1.46 -15.73 1.61
CA PRO A 238 0.93 -15.05 2.77
C PRO A 238 1.02 -15.90 4.03
N SER A 239 1.14 -15.28 5.19
CA SER A 239 1.06 -16.01 6.46
C SER A 239 -0.32 -16.66 6.60
N PRO A 240 -0.45 -17.78 7.35
CA PRO A 240 -1.71 -18.52 7.45
C PRO A 240 -2.93 -17.66 7.82
N SER A 241 -2.75 -16.65 8.68
CA SER A 241 -3.83 -15.74 9.08
C SER A 241 -4.16 -14.64 8.06
N LEU A 242 -3.44 -14.57 6.94
CA LEU A 242 -3.60 -13.55 5.90
C LEU A 242 -3.89 -14.14 4.52
N ARG A 243 -4.20 -15.41 4.43
CA ARG A 243 -4.64 -16.04 3.18
C ARG A 243 -6.08 -15.65 2.85
N VAL A 244 -6.42 -15.67 1.59
CA VAL A 244 -7.76 -15.37 1.07
C VAL A 244 -8.89 -16.07 1.84
N ASN A 245 -8.67 -17.30 2.30
CA ASN A 245 -9.70 -18.11 2.97
C ASN A 245 -9.73 -17.93 4.50
N THR A 246 -8.72 -17.30 5.09
CA THR A 246 -8.53 -17.29 6.55
C THR A 246 -8.45 -15.89 7.17
N TRP A 247 -8.19 -14.85 6.38
CA TRP A 247 -8.04 -13.51 6.93
C TRP A 247 -9.26 -13.05 7.74
N ILE A 248 -10.47 -13.43 7.29
CA ILE A 248 -11.72 -13.03 7.92
C ILE A 248 -11.93 -13.71 9.29
N THR A 249 -11.33 -14.89 9.50
CA THR A 249 -11.51 -15.67 10.73
C THR A 249 -10.64 -15.21 11.89
N THR A 250 -9.69 -14.30 11.65
CA THR A 250 -8.74 -13.83 12.67
C THR A 250 -8.84 -12.32 12.85
N ASP A 251 -8.72 -11.82 14.09
CA ASP A 251 -8.68 -10.39 14.37
C ASP A 251 -7.54 -9.68 13.64
N ARG A 252 -6.38 -10.34 13.56
CA ARG A 252 -5.22 -9.81 12.82
C ARG A 252 -5.53 -9.66 11.33
N GLY A 253 -6.14 -10.68 10.72
CA GLY A 253 -6.50 -10.66 9.31
C GLY A 253 -7.51 -9.56 9.00
N ARG A 254 -8.63 -9.52 9.74
CA ARG A 254 -9.66 -8.49 9.58
C ARG A 254 -9.06 -7.09 9.68
N ARG A 255 -8.29 -6.84 10.73
CA ARG A 255 -7.65 -5.55 10.94
C ARG A 255 -6.75 -5.15 9.78
N LEU A 256 -5.85 -6.03 9.33
CA LEU A 256 -4.89 -5.69 8.29
C LEU A 256 -5.56 -5.45 6.94
N ILE A 257 -6.51 -6.31 6.54
CA ILE A 257 -7.19 -6.19 5.26
C ILE A 257 -8.11 -4.95 5.22
N LEU A 258 -8.93 -4.75 6.26
CA LEU A 258 -9.81 -3.58 6.31
C LEU A 258 -9.04 -2.27 6.46
N ASN A 259 -7.89 -2.28 7.13
CA ASN A 259 -7.00 -1.12 7.18
C ASN A 259 -6.43 -0.75 5.80
N GLU A 260 -6.15 -1.72 4.94
CA GLU A 260 -5.71 -1.37 3.57
C GLU A 260 -6.83 -0.68 2.80
N TYR A 261 -8.08 -1.14 2.91
CA TYR A 261 -9.23 -0.42 2.34
C TYR A 261 -9.34 1.00 2.90
N ALA A 262 -9.25 1.16 4.23
CA ALA A 262 -9.29 2.48 4.86
C ALA A 262 -8.21 3.43 4.32
N LYS A 263 -6.98 2.95 4.17
CA LYS A 263 -5.87 3.73 3.62
C LYS A 263 -6.12 4.11 2.15
N ILE A 264 -6.63 3.19 1.34
CA ILE A 264 -6.98 3.48 -0.06
C ILE A 264 -8.10 4.53 -0.14
N ILE A 265 -9.11 4.46 0.73
CA ILE A 265 -10.17 5.45 0.80
C ILE A 265 -9.59 6.84 1.12
N ILE A 266 -8.71 6.93 2.12
CA ILE A 266 -8.05 8.19 2.50
C ILE A 266 -7.20 8.73 1.35
N GLU A 267 -6.36 7.91 0.75
CA GLU A 267 -5.52 8.31 -0.37
C GLU A 267 -6.36 8.79 -1.56
N SER A 268 -7.47 8.11 -1.85
CA SER A 268 -8.42 8.53 -2.90
C SER A 268 -9.09 9.86 -2.57
N THR A 269 -9.43 10.10 -1.30
CA THR A 269 -10.00 11.36 -0.83
C THR A 269 -9.01 12.50 -1.04
N ILE A 270 -7.75 12.32 -0.63
CA ILE A 270 -6.69 13.30 -0.83
C ILE A 270 -6.58 13.64 -2.31
N ASP A 271 -6.59 12.66 -3.19
CA ASP A 271 -6.49 12.84 -4.64
C ASP A 271 -7.64 13.70 -5.20
N HIS A 272 -8.89 13.42 -4.78
CA HIS A 272 -10.05 14.24 -5.19
C HIS A 272 -9.96 15.67 -4.71
N LEU A 273 -9.48 15.90 -3.47
CA LEU A 273 -9.30 17.24 -2.94
C LEU A 273 -8.28 18.05 -3.74
N LEU A 274 -7.17 17.41 -4.10
CA LEU A 274 -6.11 18.04 -4.88
C LEU A 274 -6.54 18.34 -6.32
N ALA A 275 -7.37 17.50 -6.92
CA ALA A 275 -7.97 17.77 -8.23
C ALA A 275 -8.92 18.96 -8.18
N ALA A 276 -9.79 19.02 -7.16
CA ALA A 276 -10.74 20.14 -6.99
C ALA A 276 -10.04 21.49 -6.77
N GLU A 277 -8.94 21.54 -6.00
CA GLU A 277 -8.16 22.78 -5.80
C GLU A 277 -7.52 23.31 -7.10
N LYS A 278 -7.26 22.43 -8.09
CA LYS A 278 -6.65 22.80 -9.37
C LYS A 278 -7.66 23.15 -10.46
N GLY A 279 -8.97 23.04 -10.18
CA GLY A 279 -10.03 23.35 -11.15
C GLY A 279 -10.08 22.37 -12.34
N VAL A 280 -9.64 21.13 -12.13
CA VAL A 280 -9.68 20.05 -13.12
C VAL A 280 -10.90 19.14 -12.84
#